data_80fd88d1d67d4336cb58537eb985148f
#
_entry.id   80fd88d1d67d4336cb58537eb985148f
#
_cell.length_a   1.000
_cell.length_b   1.000
_cell.length_c   1.000
_cell.angle_alpha   90.00
_cell.angle_beta   90.00
_cell.angle_gamma   90.00
#
_symmetry.space_group_name_H-M   'P 1'
#
loop_
_entity.id
_entity.type
_entity.pdbx_description
1 polymer ?
#
loop_
_entity_poly.entity_id
_entity_poly.type
_entity_poly.pdbx_seq_one_letter_code
_entity_poly.pdbx_strand_id
1 'polypeptide(L)'
;MNKESTVAGQAVYSKKVLSIYDFWVLGVSNNYFWKCPTRLISEQFSMLVSSNHLDVGVGSGYYLKNYLPQSTKRIALLDLNQNSLDTTSKAINHFQPEVYCGDVLEPLELNIDKFDSISVNYLLHCLPGNLIDKGIMFKHLKEHLNDGGVLFGSTILGKGTKLNFFAKKLMGVYNKKGIFSNHNDDLESLVASLSEHFTDVKVEMIGCVALFSGKKI
;
A
#
# COMPACT_ATOMS: atom_id res chain seq x y z
N MET A 1 -11.29 -16.15 -9.56
CA MET A 1 -11.53 -15.00 -8.64
C MET A 1 -12.41 -13.99 -9.37
N ASN A 2 -13.47 -13.46 -8.74
CA ASN A 2 -14.47 -12.64 -9.44
C ASN A 2 -13.91 -11.23 -9.75
N LYS A 3 -13.76 -10.87 -11.02
CA LYS A 3 -13.33 -9.53 -11.48
C LYS A 3 -14.23 -8.38 -10.98
N GLU A 4 -15.45 -8.67 -10.54
CA GLU A 4 -16.39 -7.66 -10.00
C GLU A 4 -15.98 -7.08 -8.64
N SER A 5 -15.19 -7.79 -7.82
CA SER A 5 -14.79 -7.31 -6.48
C SER A 5 -13.71 -6.23 -6.52
N THR A 6 -12.87 -6.20 -7.55
CA THR A 6 -11.84 -5.16 -7.73
C THR A 6 -12.42 -3.85 -8.28
N VAL A 7 -13.53 -3.90 -9.01
CA VAL A 7 -14.20 -2.73 -9.60
C VAL A 7 -14.80 -1.79 -8.54
N ALA A 8 -15.35 -2.33 -7.46
CA ALA A 8 -15.96 -1.51 -6.39
C ALA A 8 -14.92 -0.66 -5.64
N GLY A 9 -13.73 -1.20 -5.39
CA GLY A 9 -12.61 -0.45 -4.80
C GLY A 9 -12.08 0.65 -5.73
N GLN A 10 -12.09 0.41 -7.06
CA GLN A 10 -11.62 1.37 -8.06
C GLN A 10 -12.58 2.54 -8.29
N ALA A 11 -13.90 2.34 -8.15
CA ALA A 11 -14.91 3.38 -8.37
C ALA A 11 -14.76 4.60 -7.45
N VAL A 12 -14.06 4.44 -6.32
CA VAL A 12 -13.79 5.50 -5.35
C VAL A 12 -12.67 6.45 -5.82
N TYR A 13 -11.85 6.07 -6.81
CA TYR A 13 -10.67 6.84 -7.25
C TYR A 13 -10.90 7.71 -8.49
N SER A 14 -12.02 8.47 -8.54
CA SER A 14 -12.15 9.52 -9.55
C SER A 14 -11.22 10.70 -9.22
N LYS A 15 -10.77 11.47 -10.23
CA LYS A 15 -9.85 12.64 -10.04
C LYS A 15 -10.33 13.66 -9.00
N LYS A 16 -11.66 13.85 -8.85
CA LYS A 16 -12.26 14.74 -7.83
C LYS A 16 -12.19 14.13 -6.43
N VAL A 17 -12.28 12.81 -6.33
CA VAL A 17 -12.22 12.10 -5.05
C VAL A 17 -10.79 12.03 -4.55
N LEU A 18 -9.79 11.84 -5.41
CA LEU A 18 -8.38 11.81 -5.01
C LEU A 18 -7.91 13.09 -4.31
N SER A 19 -8.42 14.27 -4.71
CA SER A 19 -8.05 15.54 -4.06
C SER A 19 -8.66 15.71 -2.66
N ILE A 20 -9.83 15.12 -2.41
CA ILE A 20 -10.50 15.13 -1.10
C ILE A 20 -10.01 13.94 -0.25
N TYR A 21 -9.55 12.88 -0.90
CA TYR A 21 -9.08 11.64 -0.30
C TYR A 21 -7.92 11.89 0.68
N ASP A 22 -6.92 12.67 0.28
CA ASP A 22 -5.77 12.97 1.13
C ASP A 22 -6.18 13.66 2.43
N PHE A 23 -7.04 14.67 2.35
CA PHE A 23 -7.53 15.36 3.54
C PHE A 23 -8.34 14.43 4.45
N TRP A 24 -9.25 13.64 3.87
CA TRP A 24 -10.11 12.74 4.65
C TRP A 24 -9.34 11.53 5.20
N VAL A 25 -8.59 10.83 4.36
CA VAL A 25 -7.90 9.59 4.75
C VAL A 25 -6.67 9.90 5.58
N LEU A 26 -5.78 10.75 5.08
CA LEU A 26 -4.50 11.04 5.72
C LEU A 26 -4.62 12.05 6.86
N GLY A 27 -5.51 13.04 6.72
CA GLY A 27 -5.72 14.07 7.73
C GLY A 27 -6.64 13.63 8.87
N VAL A 28 -7.83 13.13 8.55
CA VAL A 28 -8.87 12.84 9.53
C VAL A 28 -8.89 11.37 9.95
N SER A 29 -8.99 10.45 8.97
CA SER A 29 -9.20 9.03 9.30
C SER A 29 -8.00 8.43 10.03
N ASN A 30 -6.78 8.74 9.61
CA ASN A 30 -5.58 8.23 10.26
C ASN A 30 -5.47 8.66 11.72
N ASN A 31 -5.71 9.93 12.01
CA ASN A 31 -5.56 10.45 13.37
C ASN A 31 -6.68 10.03 14.32
N TYR A 32 -7.93 10.08 13.84
CA TYR A 32 -9.10 9.96 14.72
C TYR A 32 -9.74 8.57 14.70
N PHE A 33 -9.74 7.88 13.56
CA PHE A 33 -10.36 6.56 13.43
C PHE A 33 -9.33 5.45 13.59
N TRP A 34 -8.28 5.44 12.78
CA TRP A 34 -7.29 4.37 12.79
C TRP A 34 -6.24 4.53 13.89
N LYS A 35 -6.15 5.71 14.51
CA LYS A 35 -5.18 6.02 15.58
C LYS A 35 -3.72 5.82 15.17
N CYS A 36 -3.43 6.02 13.91
CA CYS A 36 -2.08 6.01 13.34
C CYS A 36 -1.83 7.35 12.63
N PRO A 37 -1.17 8.31 13.25
CA PRO A 37 -0.85 9.59 12.62
C PRO A 37 -0.07 9.39 11.31
N THR A 38 -0.49 10.06 10.23
CA THR A 38 0.15 9.97 8.90
C THR A 38 1.65 10.22 8.96
N ARG A 39 2.10 11.06 9.88
CA ARG A 39 3.53 11.33 10.12
C ARG A 39 4.35 10.05 10.33
N LEU A 40 3.84 9.06 11.06
CA LEU A 40 4.57 7.83 11.35
C LEU A 40 4.76 6.97 10.10
N ILE A 41 3.75 6.92 9.21
CA ILE A 41 3.86 6.25 7.91
C ILE A 41 4.85 7.02 7.01
N SER A 42 4.81 8.35 7.04
CA SER A 42 5.73 9.20 6.29
C SER A 42 7.18 9.06 6.74
N GLU A 43 7.40 8.91 8.04
CA GLU A 43 8.72 8.64 8.64
C GLU A 43 9.26 7.28 8.18
N GLN A 44 8.43 6.23 8.23
CA GLN A 44 8.81 4.92 7.70
C GLN A 44 9.16 5.01 6.21
N PHE A 45 8.33 5.70 5.41
CA PHE A 45 8.59 5.90 3.98
C PHE A 45 9.94 6.58 3.77
N SER A 46 10.20 7.70 4.44
CA SER A 46 11.44 8.46 4.31
C SER A 46 12.69 7.67 4.72
N MET A 47 12.56 6.76 5.70
CA MET A 47 13.66 5.92 6.18
C MET A 47 13.99 4.76 5.24
N LEU A 48 12.99 4.23 4.52
CA LEU A 48 13.14 2.97 3.78
C LEU A 48 13.12 3.14 2.24
N VAL A 49 12.68 4.30 1.74
CA VAL A 49 12.72 4.59 0.31
C VAL A 49 14.15 4.70 -0.18
N SER A 50 14.48 3.98 -1.26
CA SER A 50 15.79 4.02 -1.92
C SER A 50 15.79 4.96 -3.14
N SER A 51 16.95 5.16 -3.74
CA SER A 51 17.07 5.93 -4.99
C SER A 51 16.56 5.19 -6.23
N ASN A 52 16.28 3.89 -6.12
CA ASN A 52 15.71 3.03 -7.16
C ASN A 52 14.46 2.34 -6.57
N HIS A 53 13.29 2.94 -6.73
CA HIS A 53 12.09 2.63 -5.96
C HIS A 53 10.88 2.32 -6.85
N LEU A 54 10.06 1.35 -6.39
CA LEU A 54 8.71 1.06 -6.93
C LEU A 54 7.66 1.37 -5.87
N ASP A 55 6.68 2.20 -6.19
CA ASP A 55 5.50 2.44 -5.35
C ASP A 55 4.28 1.69 -5.91
N VAL A 56 3.63 0.91 -5.06
CA VAL A 56 2.55 -0.01 -5.42
C VAL A 56 1.25 0.40 -4.74
N GLY A 57 0.19 0.59 -5.54
CA GLY A 57 -1.07 1.15 -5.07
C GLY A 57 -0.93 2.64 -4.78
N VAL A 58 -0.46 3.39 -5.78
CA VAL A 58 0.03 4.78 -5.64
C VAL A 58 -1.02 5.79 -5.17
N GLY A 59 -2.31 5.51 -5.39
CA GLY A 59 -3.42 6.38 -4.97
C GLY A 59 -3.27 7.82 -5.46
N SER A 60 -3.14 8.78 -4.53
CA SER A 60 -2.93 10.20 -4.81
C SER A 60 -1.46 10.60 -5.00
N GLY A 61 -0.53 9.68 -4.74
CA GLY A 61 0.91 9.95 -4.74
C GLY A 61 1.41 10.75 -3.54
N TYR A 62 0.66 10.80 -2.45
CA TYR A 62 0.98 11.65 -1.29
C TYR A 62 2.39 11.45 -0.76
N TYR A 63 2.82 10.19 -0.54
CA TYR A 63 4.15 9.89 0.01
C TYR A 63 5.24 10.26 -0.98
N LEU A 64 5.08 9.92 -2.24
CA LEU A 64 6.03 10.25 -3.31
C LEU A 64 6.20 11.76 -3.47
N LYS A 65 5.09 12.50 -3.56
CA LYS A 65 5.09 13.95 -3.73
C LYS A 65 5.80 14.70 -2.61
N ASN A 66 5.66 14.21 -1.36
CA ASN A 66 6.09 14.97 -0.19
C ASN A 66 7.40 14.44 0.41
N TYR A 67 7.77 13.17 0.17
CA TYR A 67 8.85 12.51 0.89
C TYR A 67 9.85 11.77 0.00
N LEU A 68 9.64 11.75 -1.33
CA LEU A 68 10.62 11.15 -2.24
C LEU A 68 11.91 12.00 -2.25
N PRO A 69 13.10 11.41 -1.98
CA PRO A 69 14.35 12.15 -1.99
C PRO A 69 14.66 12.76 -3.36
N GLN A 70 15.18 13.98 -3.38
CA GLN A 70 15.62 14.63 -4.63
C GLN A 70 16.77 13.87 -5.34
N SER A 71 17.48 13.01 -4.59
CA SER A 71 18.53 12.12 -5.12
C SER A 71 18.00 10.85 -5.76
N THR A 72 16.68 10.68 -5.87
CA THR A 72 16.05 9.53 -6.53
C THR A 72 16.51 9.47 -7.98
N LYS A 73 17.03 8.29 -8.37
CA LYS A 73 17.54 8.03 -9.72
C LYS A 73 16.51 7.37 -10.62
N ARG A 74 15.65 6.55 -10.03
CA ARG A 74 14.61 5.80 -10.74
C ARG A 74 13.40 5.63 -9.84
N ILE A 75 12.24 5.96 -10.36
CA ILE A 75 10.95 5.75 -9.70
C ILE A 75 9.96 5.09 -10.67
N ALA A 76 9.31 4.04 -10.21
CA ALA A 76 8.23 3.39 -10.93
C ALA A 76 6.94 3.37 -10.11
N LEU A 77 5.83 3.40 -10.81
CA LEU A 77 4.47 3.41 -10.28
C LEU A 77 3.74 2.16 -10.77
N LEU A 78 3.14 1.41 -9.87
CA LEU A 78 2.28 0.27 -10.18
C LEU A 78 0.92 0.43 -9.50
N ASP A 79 -0.14 0.46 -10.28
CA ASP A 79 -1.52 0.50 -9.78
C ASP A 79 -2.45 -0.14 -10.81
N LEU A 80 -3.56 -0.71 -10.35
CA LEU A 80 -4.60 -1.22 -11.25
C LEU A 80 -5.47 -0.08 -11.82
N ASN A 81 -5.49 1.08 -11.15
CA ASN A 81 -6.30 2.23 -11.50
C ASN A 81 -5.51 3.28 -12.30
N GLN A 82 -5.84 3.44 -13.58
CA GLN A 82 -5.19 4.40 -14.47
C GLN A 82 -5.31 5.86 -13.96
N ASN A 83 -6.42 6.25 -13.30
CA ASN A 83 -6.56 7.60 -12.77
C ASN A 83 -5.56 7.89 -11.62
N SER A 84 -5.26 6.89 -10.79
CA SER A 84 -4.21 6.98 -9.76
C SER A 84 -2.83 7.16 -10.39
N LEU A 85 -2.53 6.35 -11.40
CA LEU A 85 -1.27 6.44 -12.16
C LEU A 85 -1.10 7.81 -12.82
N ASP A 86 -2.11 8.30 -13.53
CA ASP A 86 -2.08 9.61 -14.21
C ASP A 86 -1.90 10.77 -13.21
N THR A 87 -2.61 10.69 -12.07
CA THR A 87 -2.56 11.73 -11.05
C THR A 87 -1.19 11.77 -10.38
N THR A 88 -0.67 10.62 -9.97
CA THR A 88 0.62 10.50 -9.29
C THR A 88 1.76 10.83 -10.23
N SER A 89 1.79 10.27 -11.45
CA SER A 89 2.79 10.56 -12.47
C SER A 89 2.89 12.06 -12.76
N LYS A 90 1.76 12.75 -12.88
CA LYS A 90 1.72 14.20 -13.05
C LYS A 90 2.30 14.95 -11.84
N ALA A 91 1.98 14.50 -10.62
CA ALA A 91 2.43 15.15 -9.39
C ALA A 91 3.95 15.08 -9.19
N ILE A 92 4.60 14.02 -9.68
CA ILE A 92 6.05 13.80 -9.57
C ILE A 92 6.76 13.79 -10.94
N ASN A 93 6.20 14.48 -11.92
CA ASN A 93 6.68 14.46 -13.32
C ASN A 93 8.16 14.85 -13.48
N HIS A 94 8.68 15.66 -12.58
CA HIS A 94 10.09 16.05 -12.59
C HIS A 94 11.07 14.88 -12.34
N PHE A 95 10.58 13.76 -11.78
CA PHE A 95 11.34 12.51 -11.65
C PHE A 95 11.22 11.58 -12.87
N GLN A 96 10.37 11.91 -13.86
CA GLN A 96 10.09 11.09 -15.05
C GLN A 96 9.71 9.63 -14.69
N PRO A 97 8.65 9.39 -13.90
CA PRO A 97 8.32 8.06 -13.40
C PRO A 97 7.98 7.08 -14.53
N GLU A 98 8.45 5.84 -14.38
CA GLU A 98 7.93 4.70 -15.14
C GLU A 98 6.52 4.36 -14.64
N VAL A 99 5.60 4.00 -15.54
CA VAL A 99 4.20 3.77 -15.16
C VAL A 99 3.74 2.41 -15.66
N TYR A 100 3.26 1.57 -14.74
CA TYR A 100 2.78 0.22 -15.01
C TYR A 100 1.35 0.05 -14.49
N CYS A 101 0.44 -0.37 -15.38
CA CYS A 101 -0.92 -0.75 -15.00
C CYS A 101 -0.97 -2.27 -14.81
N GLY A 102 -1.23 -2.73 -13.59
CA GLY A 102 -1.21 -4.17 -13.29
C GLY A 102 -1.88 -4.50 -11.96
N ASP A 103 -2.34 -5.76 -11.84
CA ASP A 103 -2.91 -6.30 -10.61
C ASP A 103 -1.81 -7.05 -9.83
N VAL A 104 -1.55 -6.64 -8.61
CA VAL A 104 -0.53 -7.27 -7.74
C VAL A 104 -0.90 -8.70 -7.31
N LEU A 105 -2.18 -9.07 -7.44
CA LEU A 105 -2.65 -10.43 -7.16
C LEU A 105 -2.37 -11.40 -8.31
N GLU A 106 -2.00 -10.89 -9.49
CA GLU A 106 -1.58 -11.68 -10.65
C GLU A 106 -0.05 -11.58 -10.83
N PRO A 107 0.60 -12.55 -11.48
CA PRO A 107 2.02 -12.44 -11.81
C PRO A 107 2.29 -11.17 -12.64
N LEU A 108 3.26 -10.40 -12.18
CA LEU A 108 3.63 -9.15 -12.85
C LEU A 108 4.65 -9.48 -13.95
N GLU A 109 4.21 -9.57 -15.20
CA GLU A 109 5.08 -9.80 -16.35
C GLU A 109 5.84 -8.53 -16.77
N LEU A 110 6.53 -7.91 -15.81
CA LEU A 110 7.34 -6.73 -16.04
C LEU A 110 8.78 -7.15 -16.41
N ASN A 111 9.13 -7.01 -17.68
CA ASN A 111 10.50 -7.21 -18.13
C ASN A 111 11.34 -5.94 -17.91
N ILE A 112 11.63 -5.67 -16.64
CA ILE A 112 12.31 -4.45 -16.18
C ILE A 112 13.38 -4.80 -15.15
N ASP A 113 14.34 -3.90 -14.98
CA ASP A 113 15.33 -4.00 -13.90
C ASP A 113 14.64 -3.96 -12.53
N LYS A 114 15.18 -4.72 -11.58
CA LYS A 114 14.67 -4.79 -10.22
C LYS A 114 14.92 -3.50 -9.44
N PHE A 115 14.18 -3.36 -8.35
CA PHE A 115 14.22 -2.19 -7.46
C PHE A 115 14.98 -2.51 -6.16
N ASP A 116 15.52 -1.48 -5.52
CA ASP A 116 16.18 -1.62 -4.21
C ASP A 116 15.20 -1.43 -3.06
N SER A 117 14.07 -0.79 -3.33
CA SER A 117 12.94 -0.73 -2.38
C SER A 117 11.59 -0.75 -3.10
N ILE A 118 10.60 -1.35 -2.43
CA ILE A 118 9.20 -1.39 -2.89
C ILE A 118 8.32 -0.95 -1.73
N SER A 119 7.45 0.06 -1.95
CA SER A 119 6.45 0.47 -0.96
C SER A 119 5.05 0.00 -1.31
N VAL A 120 4.27 -0.39 -0.27
CA VAL A 120 2.87 -0.81 -0.36
C VAL A 120 2.10 -0.17 0.78
N ASN A 121 1.70 1.10 0.59
CA ASN A 121 0.99 1.84 1.62
C ASN A 121 -0.52 1.85 1.39
N TYR A 122 -1.29 1.36 2.38
CA TYR A 122 -2.75 1.37 2.37
C TYR A 122 -3.42 0.66 1.19
N LEU A 123 -2.72 -0.33 0.60
CA LEU A 123 -3.27 -1.17 -0.48
C LEU A 123 -3.87 -2.47 0.07
N LEU A 124 -3.15 -3.18 0.95
CA LEU A 124 -3.44 -4.57 1.32
C LEU A 124 -4.85 -4.77 1.87
N HIS A 125 -5.37 -3.84 2.69
CA HIS A 125 -6.73 -3.92 3.23
C HIS A 125 -7.84 -3.63 2.20
N CYS A 126 -7.48 -3.12 1.01
CA CYS A 126 -8.40 -2.92 -0.12
C CYS A 126 -8.42 -4.11 -1.09
N LEU A 127 -7.42 -5.00 -1.03
CA LEU A 127 -7.36 -6.18 -1.88
C LEU A 127 -8.41 -7.22 -1.44
N PRO A 128 -9.06 -7.92 -2.38
CA PRO A 128 -10.05 -8.94 -2.07
C PRO A 128 -9.43 -10.15 -1.39
N GLY A 129 -10.22 -10.88 -0.61
CA GLY A 129 -9.79 -12.07 0.11
C GLY A 129 -9.32 -11.79 1.53
N ASN A 130 -8.71 -12.77 2.16
CA ASN A 130 -8.04 -12.68 3.46
C ASN A 130 -6.53 -12.56 3.27
N LEU A 131 -5.77 -12.32 4.35
CA LEU A 131 -4.31 -12.15 4.27
C LEU A 131 -3.55 -13.36 3.72
N ILE A 132 -4.09 -14.57 3.84
CA ILE A 132 -3.48 -15.78 3.25
C ILE A 132 -3.59 -15.71 1.73
N ASP A 133 -4.77 -15.35 1.20
CA ASP A 133 -5.02 -15.28 -0.24
C ASP A 133 -4.29 -14.10 -0.89
N LYS A 134 -4.46 -12.90 -0.33
CA LYS A 134 -3.85 -11.68 -0.89
C LYS A 134 -2.36 -11.53 -0.57
N GLY A 135 -1.83 -12.32 0.36
CA GLY A 135 -0.39 -12.42 0.62
C GLY A 135 0.43 -12.88 -0.57
N ILE A 136 -0.19 -13.49 -1.59
CA ILE A 136 0.47 -13.86 -2.86
C ILE A 136 1.15 -12.65 -3.53
N MET A 137 0.64 -11.43 -3.31
CA MET A 137 1.27 -10.21 -3.81
C MET A 137 2.73 -10.05 -3.33
N PHE A 138 3.04 -10.52 -2.12
CA PHE A 138 4.40 -10.45 -1.59
C PHE A 138 5.38 -11.31 -2.40
N LYS A 139 4.93 -12.49 -2.87
CA LYS A 139 5.70 -13.32 -3.81
C LYS A 139 5.94 -12.58 -5.11
N HIS A 140 4.89 -12.02 -5.72
CA HIS A 140 4.99 -11.32 -7.00
C HIS A 140 5.92 -10.09 -6.89
N LEU A 141 5.80 -9.30 -5.83
CA LEU A 141 6.64 -8.12 -5.63
C LEU A 141 8.10 -8.49 -5.31
N LYS A 142 8.35 -9.61 -4.59
CA LYS A 142 9.70 -10.11 -4.33
C LYS A 142 10.50 -10.36 -5.62
N GLU A 143 9.85 -10.79 -6.69
CA GLU A 143 10.51 -11.05 -7.98
C GLU A 143 11.11 -9.79 -8.59
N HIS A 144 10.52 -8.62 -8.31
CA HIS A 144 10.97 -7.30 -8.77
C HIS A 144 11.88 -6.56 -7.78
N LEU A 145 12.27 -7.20 -6.68
CA LEU A 145 13.17 -6.63 -5.70
C LEU A 145 14.58 -7.21 -5.87
N ASN A 146 15.62 -6.36 -5.80
CA ASN A 146 17.01 -6.79 -5.76
C ASN A 146 17.30 -7.57 -4.47
N ASP A 147 18.32 -8.44 -4.49
CA ASP A 147 18.77 -9.12 -3.28
C ASP A 147 19.28 -8.07 -2.28
N GLY A 148 18.92 -8.21 -1.01
CA GLY A 148 19.14 -7.18 0.01
C GLY A 148 18.17 -6.00 -0.03
N GLY A 149 17.32 -5.92 -1.06
CA GLY A 149 16.29 -4.88 -1.19
C GLY A 149 15.18 -5.01 -0.13
N VAL A 150 14.46 -3.93 0.11
CA VAL A 150 13.47 -3.81 1.19
C VAL A 150 12.06 -3.62 0.62
N LEU A 151 11.13 -4.48 1.00
CA LEU A 151 9.70 -4.22 0.86
C LEU A 151 9.18 -3.65 2.17
N PHE A 152 8.37 -2.58 2.10
CA PHE A 152 7.76 -1.96 3.29
C PHE A 152 6.38 -1.39 2.97
N GLY A 153 5.60 -1.11 4.02
CA GLY A 153 4.29 -0.54 3.81
C GLY A 153 3.45 -0.42 5.07
N SER A 154 2.17 -0.17 4.85
CA SER A 154 1.18 -0.03 5.91
C SER A 154 -0.16 -0.62 5.51
N THR A 155 -0.88 -1.19 6.49
CA THR A 155 -2.24 -1.71 6.26
C THR A 155 -3.10 -1.60 7.51
N ILE A 156 -4.42 -1.44 7.32
CA ILE A 156 -5.41 -1.40 8.40
C ILE A 156 -5.86 -2.83 8.67
N LEU A 157 -5.66 -3.32 9.90
CA LEU A 157 -6.13 -4.64 10.32
C LEU A 157 -7.54 -4.56 10.92
N GLY A 158 -8.38 -5.53 10.57
CA GLY A 158 -9.77 -5.61 11.04
C GLY A 158 -9.95 -6.44 12.29
N LYS A 159 -9.06 -7.40 12.55
CA LYS A 159 -9.14 -8.36 13.65
C LYS A 159 -7.99 -8.17 14.63
N GLY A 160 -8.26 -8.37 15.92
CA GLY A 160 -7.24 -8.25 16.97
C GLY A 160 -6.87 -6.81 17.34
N THR A 161 -7.53 -5.80 16.77
CA THR A 161 -7.26 -4.38 17.00
C THR A 161 -8.27 -3.72 17.94
N LYS A 162 -7.84 -2.73 18.72
CA LYS A 162 -8.71 -1.96 19.62
C LYS A 162 -9.41 -0.83 18.85
N LEU A 163 -10.42 -1.19 18.05
CA LEU A 163 -11.25 -0.23 17.33
C LEU A 163 -12.13 0.58 18.29
N ASN A 164 -12.11 1.90 18.17
CA ASN A 164 -13.13 2.74 18.78
C ASN A 164 -14.48 2.58 18.04
N PHE A 165 -15.57 3.03 18.64
CA PHE A 165 -16.91 2.90 18.06
C PHE A 165 -17.02 3.45 16.63
N PHE A 166 -16.46 4.61 16.37
CA PHE A 166 -16.50 5.26 15.06
C PHE A 166 -15.66 4.50 14.02
N ALA A 167 -14.46 4.05 14.40
CA ALA A 167 -13.61 3.22 13.54
C ALA A 167 -14.29 1.91 13.17
N LYS A 168 -14.94 1.24 14.15
CA LYS A 168 -15.70 0.01 13.90
C LYS A 168 -16.85 0.23 12.93
N LYS A 169 -17.60 1.33 13.09
CA LYS A 169 -18.71 1.68 12.19
C LYS A 169 -18.20 2.00 10.78
N LEU A 170 -17.13 2.80 10.65
CA LEU A 170 -16.54 3.18 9.37
C LEU A 170 -15.97 1.95 8.63
N MET A 171 -15.24 1.10 9.34
CA MET A 171 -14.70 -0.16 8.79
C MET A 171 -15.84 -1.08 8.30
N GLY A 172 -16.93 -1.21 9.08
CA GLY A 172 -18.10 -1.97 8.67
C GLY A 172 -18.75 -1.43 7.39
N VAL A 173 -18.87 -0.10 7.26
CA VAL A 173 -19.40 0.53 6.04
C VAL A 173 -18.47 0.29 4.84
N TYR A 174 -17.15 0.41 5.02
CA TYR A 174 -16.20 0.22 3.93
C TYR A 174 -16.13 -1.24 3.47
N ASN A 175 -16.16 -2.20 4.40
CA ASN A 175 -16.25 -3.62 4.06
C ASN A 175 -17.58 -3.96 3.35
N LYS A 176 -18.72 -3.42 3.83
CA LYS A 176 -20.02 -3.64 3.18
C LYS A 176 -20.07 -3.08 1.76
N LYS A 177 -19.37 -1.99 1.49
CA LYS A 177 -19.27 -1.37 0.16
C LYS A 177 -18.20 -2.01 -0.74
N GLY A 178 -17.45 -3.00 -0.25
CA GLY A 178 -16.32 -3.60 -0.99
C GLY A 178 -15.11 -2.68 -1.19
N ILE A 179 -15.04 -1.56 -0.44
CA ILE A 179 -13.88 -0.67 -0.43
C ILE A 179 -12.73 -1.31 0.35
N PHE A 180 -13.07 -1.96 1.48
CA PHE A 180 -12.15 -2.78 2.25
C PHE A 180 -12.55 -4.25 2.18
N SER A 181 -11.57 -5.13 2.35
CA SER A 181 -11.73 -6.56 2.54
C SER A 181 -10.78 -7.05 3.65
N ASN A 182 -10.93 -6.49 4.85
CA ASN A 182 -9.99 -6.68 5.96
C ASN A 182 -10.62 -7.18 7.27
N HIS A 183 -11.85 -7.64 7.24
CA HIS A 183 -12.53 -8.13 8.45
C HIS A 183 -11.76 -9.21 9.20
N ASN A 184 -11.09 -10.09 8.46
CA ASN A 184 -10.34 -11.23 8.99
C ASN A 184 -8.82 -10.97 9.01
N ASP A 185 -8.38 -9.79 8.58
CA ASP A 185 -6.96 -9.46 8.57
C ASP A 185 -6.46 -9.22 9.98
N ASP A 186 -5.52 -10.01 10.43
CA ASP A 186 -4.88 -9.91 11.74
C ASP A 186 -3.35 -9.86 11.64
N LEU A 187 -2.72 -9.52 12.75
CA LEU A 187 -1.26 -9.38 12.83
C LEU A 187 -0.52 -10.70 12.56
N GLU A 188 -1.04 -11.81 13.07
CA GLU A 188 -0.40 -13.12 12.93
C GLU A 188 -0.35 -13.55 11.46
N SER A 189 -1.47 -13.42 10.74
CA SER A 189 -1.54 -13.72 9.31
C SER A 189 -0.66 -12.80 8.46
N LEU A 190 -0.54 -11.50 8.84
CA LEU A 190 0.35 -10.57 8.16
C LEU A 190 1.82 -10.96 8.33
N VAL A 191 2.24 -11.26 9.58
CA VAL A 191 3.60 -11.69 9.87
C VAL A 191 3.92 -12.99 9.15
N ALA A 192 3.00 -13.96 9.16
CA ALA A 192 3.18 -15.25 8.47
C ALA A 192 3.39 -15.05 6.96
N SER A 193 2.50 -14.28 6.32
CA SER A 193 2.58 -14.00 4.86
C SER A 193 3.86 -13.26 4.47
N LEU A 194 4.33 -12.33 5.29
CA LEU A 194 5.61 -11.64 5.05
C LEU A 194 6.80 -12.59 5.23
N SER A 195 6.80 -13.39 6.31
CA SER A 195 7.91 -14.28 6.67
C SER A 195 8.08 -15.46 5.70
N GLU A 196 7.05 -15.80 4.92
CA GLU A 196 7.15 -16.78 3.83
C GLU A 196 8.08 -16.30 2.71
N HIS A 197 8.18 -14.99 2.51
CA HIS A 197 8.89 -14.43 1.35
C HIS A 197 10.10 -13.57 1.72
N PHE A 198 10.15 -13.02 2.93
CA PHE A 198 11.16 -12.05 3.36
C PHE A 198 11.82 -12.46 4.67
N THR A 199 13.03 -11.95 4.89
CA THR A 199 13.77 -12.01 6.16
C THR A 199 13.77 -10.65 6.84
N ASP A 200 14.29 -10.58 8.06
CA ASP A 200 14.33 -9.36 8.88
C ASP A 200 12.93 -8.68 8.96
N VAL A 201 11.87 -9.50 8.99
CA VAL A 201 10.50 -9.01 9.05
C VAL A 201 10.27 -8.23 10.34
N LYS A 202 9.81 -6.99 10.19
CA LYS A 202 9.42 -6.11 11.29
C LYS A 202 7.98 -5.69 11.07
N VAL A 203 7.16 -5.77 12.11
CA VAL A 203 5.79 -5.27 12.10
C VAL A 203 5.52 -4.52 13.39
N GLU A 204 5.12 -3.28 13.28
CA GLU A 204 4.74 -2.42 14.40
C GLU A 204 3.26 -2.05 14.30
N MET A 205 2.52 -2.29 15.40
CA MET A 205 1.11 -1.92 15.48
C MET A 205 0.94 -0.53 16.08
N ILE A 206 0.34 0.39 15.31
CA ILE A 206 -0.01 1.74 15.76
C ILE A 206 -1.51 1.94 15.57
N GLY A 207 -2.24 1.91 16.66
CA GLY A 207 -3.71 1.89 16.61
C GLY A 207 -4.21 0.65 15.90
N CYS A 208 -4.87 0.84 14.74
CA CYS A 208 -5.39 -0.24 13.91
C CYS A 208 -4.50 -0.51 12.68
N VAL A 209 -3.39 0.19 12.55
CA VAL A 209 -2.49 0.11 11.39
C VAL A 209 -1.26 -0.70 11.77
N ALA A 210 -0.91 -1.67 10.92
CA ALA A 210 0.37 -2.34 10.94
C ALA A 210 1.32 -1.62 9.98
N LEU A 211 2.44 -1.12 10.49
CA LEU A 211 3.59 -0.71 9.70
C LEU A 211 4.51 -1.92 9.57
N PHE A 212 4.88 -2.29 8.35
CA PHE A 212 5.66 -3.50 8.11
C PHE A 212 6.84 -3.27 7.17
N SER A 213 7.86 -4.10 7.33
CA SER A 213 8.97 -4.20 6.37
C SER A 213 9.57 -5.60 6.40
N GLY A 214 10.24 -5.97 5.30
CA GLY A 214 11.00 -7.21 5.18
C GLY A 214 12.07 -7.07 4.10
N LYS A 215 13.17 -7.83 4.23
CA LYS A 215 14.27 -7.85 3.27
C LYS A 215 14.22 -9.08 2.39
N LYS A 216 14.55 -8.92 1.13
CA LYS A 216 14.83 -10.04 0.23
C LYS A 216 16.25 -10.56 0.48
N ILE A 217 16.37 -11.89 0.60
CA ILE A 217 17.65 -12.59 0.58
C ILE A 217 18.08 -12.76 -0.87
#